data_99d7bf0c05f8b64570b30466118ee6f2
#
_entry.id   99d7bf0c05f8b64570b30466118ee6f2
#
_cell.length_a   1.000
_cell.length_b   1.000
_cell.length_c   1.000
_cell.angle_alpha   90.00
_cell.angle_beta   90.00
_cell.angle_gamma   90.00
#
_symmetry.space_group_name_H-M   'P 1'
#
loop_
_entity.id
_entity.type
_entity.pdbx_description
1 polymer ?
#
loop_
_entity_poly.entity_id
_entity_poly.type
_entity_poly.pdbx_seq_one_letter_code
_entity_poly.pdbx_strand_id
1 'polypeptide(L)'
;MQIVHDLKNQLNGLKLYATFLRRRIEKSERPGDEQETIGKLINGLDRAADDLSTIVRYGQPVELKKQAGVEVDKVLRAASSGFNETGSQIVMESSSDSVQAEVDHFKLADAFKWLCAGAIKHRQNPDGAGAIAVTIKAATASQVVIEWSGLRQLDHDPFRSFAGSDEIKLALAAKIIEAHGGSAQFTDKKFVVVLPLSG
;
A
#
# COMPACT_ATOMS: atom_id res chain seq x y z
N MET A 1 -15.12 -11.23 15.01
CA MET A 1 -13.74 -11.60 14.64
C MET A 1 -13.58 -13.08 14.28
N GLN A 2 -14.30 -14.00 14.90
CA GLN A 2 -14.21 -15.44 14.63
C GLN A 2 -14.42 -15.79 13.15
N ILE A 3 -15.47 -15.27 12.50
CA ILE A 3 -15.81 -15.56 11.09
C ILE A 3 -14.64 -15.27 10.13
N VAL A 4 -13.93 -14.17 10.30
CA VAL A 4 -12.80 -13.82 9.41
C VAL A 4 -11.60 -14.73 9.62
N HIS A 5 -11.35 -15.15 10.86
CA HIS A 5 -10.35 -16.15 11.17
C HIS A 5 -10.68 -17.49 10.51
N ASP A 6 -11.94 -17.90 10.57
CA ASP A 6 -12.40 -19.15 9.98
C ASP A 6 -12.35 -19.12 8.45
N LEU A 7 -12.72 -17.98 7.81
CA LEU A 7 -12.56 -17.76 6.38
C LEU A 7 -11.09 -17.83 5.95
N LYS A 8 -10.18 -17.20 6.70
CA LYS A 8 -8.74 -17.28 6.43
C LYS A 8 -8.22 -18.72 6.51
N ASN A 9 -8.68 -19.50 7.49
CA ASN A 9 -8.32 -20.91 7.62
C ASN A 9 -8.85 -21.74 6.45
N GLN A 10 -10.07 -21.48 5.98
CA GLN A 10 -10.64 -22.13 4.79
C GLN A 10 -9.84 -21.81 3.53
N LEU A 11 -9.47 -20.53 3.31
CA LEU A 11 -8.63 -20.14 2.18
C LEU A 11 -7.24 -20.80 2.22
N ASN A 12 -6.63 -20.89 3.38
CA ASN A 12 -5.36 -21.61 3.55
C ASN A 12 -5.51 -23.09 3.24
N GLY A 13 -6.61 -23.71 3.63
CA GLY A 13 -6.95 -25.12 3.29
C GLY A 13 -7.08 -25.30 1.77
N LEU A 14 -7.83 -24.43 1.09
CA LEU A 14 -7.98 -24.45 -0.36
C LEU A 14 -6.64 -24.25 -1.09
N LYS A 15 -5.81 -23.32 -0.60
CA LYS A 15 -4.45 -23.12 -1.12
C LYS A 15 -3.59 -24.38 -0.99
N LEU A 16 -3.68 -25.07 0.15
CA LEU A 16 -2.97 -26.32 0.37
C LEU A 16 -3.41 -27.39 -0.65
N TYR A 17 -4.72 -27.57 -0.85
CA TYR A 17 -5.23 -28.50 -1.86
C TYR A 17 -4.79 -28.13 -3.28
N ALA A 18 -4.85 -26.85 -3.66
CA ALA A 18 -4.37 -26.39 -4.96
C ALA A 18 -2.86 -26.63 -5.13
N THR A 19 -2.06 -26.48 -4.08
CA THR A 19 -0.63 -26.78 -4.10
C THR A 19 -0.35 -28.28 -4.28
N PHE A 20 -1.14 -29.16 -3.63
CA PHE A 20 -1.04 -30.60 -3.86
C PHE A 20 -1.41 -30.99 -5.29
N LEU A 21 -2.49 -30.41 -5.83
CA LEU A 21 -2.88 -30.63 -7.22
C LEU A 21 -1.78 -30.19 -8.18
N ARG A 22 -1.18 -29.02 -7.98
CA ARG A 22 -0.04 -28.53 -8.77
C ARG A 22 1.11 -29.55 -8.78
N ARG A 23 1.57 -30.01 -7.61
CA ARG A 23 2.64 -31.00 -7.50
C ARG A 23 2.32 -32.34 -8.19
N ARG A 24 1.04 -32.73 -8.19
CA ARG A 24 0.59 -33.94 -8.86
C ARG A 24 0.57 -33.80 -10.37
N ILE A 25 0.20 -32.63 -10.89
CA ILE A 25 0.19 -32.32 -12.32
C ILE A 25 1.62 -32.15 -12.83
N GLU A 26 2.51 -31.49 -12.08
CA GLU A 26 3.94 -31.36 -12.43
C GLU A 26 4.64 -32.72 -12.61
N LYS A 27 4.16 -33.76 -11.91
CA LYS A 27 4.67 -35.14 -12.03
C LYS A 27 4.00 -35.96 -13.15
N SER A 28 2.93 -35.47 -13.74
CA SER A 28 2.24 -36.11 -14.85
C SER A 28 2.51 -35.28 -16.11
N GLU A 29 2.79 -35.88 -17.25
CA GLU A 29 2.96 -35.23 -18.56
C GLU A 29 1.62 -34.61 -19.05
N ARG A 30 1.04 -33.69 -18.25
CA ARG A 30 -0.21 -33.02 -18.58
C ARG A 30 0.03 -31.69 -19.29
N PRO A 31 -0.97 -31.20 -20.08
CA PRO A 31 -0.88 -29.94 -20.82
C PRO A 31 -0.52 -28.76 -19.92
N GLY A 32 0.29 -27.83 -20.42
CA GLY A 32 0.78 -26.65 -19.67
C GLY A 32 -0.32 -25.68 -19.24
N ASP A 33 -1.49 -25.72 -19.88
CA ASP A 33 -2.66 -24.90 -19.53
C ASP A 33 -3.27 -25.28 -18.15
N GLU A 34 -3.23 -26.55 -17.78
CA GLU A 34 -3.65 -26.99 -16.42
C GLU A 34 -2.71 -26.43 -15.34
N GLN A 35 -1.41 -26.40 -15.58
CA GLN A 35 -0.41 -25.83 -14.66
C GLN A 35 -0.62 -24.32 -14.50
N GLU A 36 -0.86 -23.60 -15.61
CA GLU A 36 -1.14 -22.17 -15.60
C GLU A 36 -2.44 -21.87 -14.82
N THR A 37 -3.49 -22.66 -15.05
CA THR A 37 -4.78 -22.50 -14.35
C THR A 37 -4.65 -22.68 -12.86
N ILE A 38 -3.91 -23.68 -12.40
CA ILE A 38 -3.65 -23.89 -10.96
C ILE A 38 -2.78 -22.76 -10.39
N GLY A 39 -1.80 -22.27 -11.14
CA GLY A 39 -1.02 -21.09 -10.75
C GLY A 39 -1.90 -19.86 -10.52
N LYS A 40 -2.84 -19.60 -11.43
CA LYS A 40 -3.83 -18.51 -11.29
C LYS A 40 -4.73 -18.71 -10.07
N LEU A 41 -5.17 -19.95 -9.79
CA LEU A 41 -5.99 -20.27 -8.62
C LEU A 41 -5.23 -20.01 -7.30
N ILE A 42 -3.98 -20.47 -7.19
CA ILE A 42 -3.14 -20.25 -5.99
C ILE A 42 -2.94 -18.74 -5.78
N ASN A 43 -2.60 -17.99 -6.82
CA ASN A 43 -2.43 -16.54 -6.75
C ASN A 43 -3.72 -15.82 -6.34
N GLY A 44 -4.88 -16.30 -6.81
CA GLY A 44 -6.18 -15.77 -6.41
C GLY A 44 -6.49 -16.01 -4.93
N LEU A 45 -6.17 -17.19 -4.41
CA LEU A 45 -6.34 -17.54 -2.99
C LEU A 45 -5.40 -16.73 -2.09
N ASP A 46 -4.16 -16.49 -2.52
CA ASP A 46 -3.21 -15.66 -1.78
C ASP A 46 -3.68 -14.21 -1.68
N ARG A 47 -4.18 -13.65 -2.79
CA ARG A 47 -4.77 -12.31 -2.79
C ARG A 47 -5.97 -12.23 -1.84
N ALA A 48 -6.88 -13.18 -1.91
CA ALA A 48 -8.05 -13.19 -1.04
C ALA A 48 -7.68 -13.28 0.46
N ALA A 49 -6.66 -14.07 0.80
CA ALA A 49 -6.16 -14.16 2.18
C ALA A 49 -5.50 -12.86 2.66
N ASP A 50 -4.77 -12.17 1.77
CA ASP A 50 -4.16 -10.86 2.03
C ASP A 50 -5.23 -9.79 2.25
N ASP A 51 -6.26 -9.76 1.39
CA ASP A 51 -7.37 -8.81 1.49
C ASP A 51 -8.13 -8.97 2.79
N LEU A 52 -8.47 -10.20 3.17
CA LEU A 52 -9.09 -10.48 4.46
C LEU A 52 -8.23 -10.02 5.63
N SER A 53 -6.92 -10.26 5.57
CA SER A 53 -5.99 -9.82 6.61
C SER A 53 -5.96 -8.29 6.71
N THR A 54 -6.01 -7.59 5.58
CA THR A 54 -6.04 -6.12 5.52
C THR A 54 -7.36 -5.56 6.04
N ILE A 55 -8.50 -6.18 5.71
CA ILE A 55 -9.83 -5.81 6.24
C ILE A 55 -9.86 -5.96 7.76
N VAL A 56 -9.32 -7.06 8.29
CA VAL A 56 -9.21 -7.26 9.76
C VAL A 56 -8.40 -6.15 10.40
N ARG A 57 -7.23 -5.83 9.84
CA ARG A 57 -6.38 -4.74 10.32
C ARG A 57 -7.10 -3.39 10.26
N TYR A 58 -7.88 -3.16 9.21
CA TYR A 58 -8.68 -1.94 9.08
C TYR A 58 -9.75 -1.84 10.16
N GLY A 59 -10.39 -2.95 10.53
CA GLY A 59 -11.41 -3.00 11.60
C GLY A 59 -10.85 -2.80 13.02
N GLN A 60 -9.54 -2.93 13.22
CA GLN A 60 -8.90 -2.78 14.53
C GLN A 60 -8.46 -1.34 14.79
N PRO A 61 -8.43 -0.86 16.06
CA PRO A 61 -7.77 0.39 16.41
C PRO A 61 -6.30 0.37 15.98
N VAL A 62 -5.79 1.50 15.49
CA VAL A 62 -4.37 1.65 15.17
C VAL A 62 -3.64 2.06 16.45
N GLU A 63 -2.95 1.11 17.06
CA GLU A 63 -2.06 1.39 18.17
C GLU A 63 -0.70 1.85 17.63
N LEU A 64 -0.24 3.03 18.04
CA LEU A 64 1.01 3.64 17.61
C LEU A 64 2.07 3.55 18.70
N LYS A 65 3.29 3.17 18.27
CA LYS A 65 4.51 3.26 19.09
C LYS A 65 5.36 4.42 18.55
N LYS A 66 4.94 5.64 18.87
CA LYS A 66 5.57 6.85 18.37
C LYS A 66 6.99 7.02 18.94
N GLN A 67 7.88 7.53 18.11
CA GLN A 67 9.26 7.88 18.41
C GLN A 67 9.50 9.32 17.94
N ALA A 68 10.14 10.13 18.79
CA ALA A 68 10.53 11.48 18.43
C ALA A 68 11.72 11.48 17.48
N GLY A 69 11.84 12.52 16.65
CA GLY A 69 13.01 12.74 15.80
C GLY A 69 13.09 11.78 14.60
N VAL A 70 12.00 11.14 14.21
CA VAL A 70 11.95 10.29 13.01
C VAL A 70 12.01 11.18 11.76
N GLU A 71 12.99 10.96 10.91
CA GLU A 71 13.16 11.65 9.63
C GLU A 71 12.16 11.10 8.59
N VAL A 72 11.08 11.83 8.35
CA VAL A 72 9.96 11.40 7.49
C VAL A 72 10.41 11.15 6.06
N ASP A 73 11.32 11.97 5.54
CA ASP A 73 11.89 11.81 4.20
C ASP A 73 12.68 10.50 4.04
N LYS A 74 13.42 10.07 5.06
CA LYS A 74 14.13 8.79 5.04
C LYS A 74 13.17 7.61 5.05
N VAL A 75 12.10 7.67 5.86
CA VAL A 75 11.07 6.63 5.88
C VAL A 75 10.40 6.51 4.50
N LEU A 76 10.07 7.63 3.88
CA LEU A 76 9.44 7.64 2.56
C LEU A 76 10.39 7.13 1.46
N ARG A 77 11.66 7.52 1.47
CA ARG A 77 12.68 7.00 0.54
C ARG A 77 12.85 5.50 0.67
N ALA A 78 12.94 4.97 1.88
CA ALA A 78 13.02 3.54 2.12
C ALA A 78 11.77 2.80 1.64
N ALA A 79 10.58 3.36 1.86
CA ALA A 79 9.32 2.78 1.39
C ALA A 79 9.18 2.77 -0.15
N SER A 80 9.77 3.74 -0.84
CA SER A 80 9.70 3.87 -2.31
C SER A 80 10.79 3.12 -3.07
N SER A 81 11.91 2.75 -2.43
CA SER A 81 13.09 2.17 -3.10
C SER A 81 12.77 0.90 -3.89
N GLY A 82 11.98 -0.01 -3.32
CA GLY A 82 11.64 -1.28 -3.96
C GLY A 82 10.83 -1.15 -5.24
N PHE A 83 10.15 -0.02 -5.47
CA PHE A 83 9.37 0.22 -6.70
C PHE A 83 10.28 0.64 -7.86
N ASN A 84 11.39 1.30 -7.60
CA ASN A 84 12.36 1.69 -8.64
C ASN A 84 13.13 0.48 -9.19
N GLU A 85 13.39 -0.53 -8.37
CA GLU A 85 14.02 -1.79 -8.79
C GLU A 85 13.13 -2.60 -9.74
N THR A 86 11.81 -2.47 -9.62
CA THR A 86 10.84 -3.16 -10.50
C THR A 86 10.48 -2.39 -11.77
N GLY A 87 11.19 -1.28 -12.07
CA GLY A 87 10.96 -0.45 -13.26
C GLY A 87 9.80 0.54 -13.13
N SER A 88 9.13 0.60 -11.97
CA SER A 88 8.12 1.63 -11.68
C SER A 88 8.84 2.86 -11.12
N GLN A 89 8.91 3.94 -11.90
CA GLN A 89 9.65 5.12 -11.47
C GLN A 89 8.86 5.94 -10.45
N ILE A 90 9.41 6.05 -9.24
CA ILE A 90 9.03 7.06 -8.26
C ILE A 90 10.18 8.05 -8.13
N VAL A 91 9.93 9.29 -8.49
CA VAL A 91 10.91 10.38 -8.40
C VAL A 91 10.64 11.19 -7.16
N MET A 92 11.61 11.22 -6.25
CA MET A 92 11.55 12.04 -5.03
C MET A 92 12.07 13.44 -5.31
N GLU A 93 11.20 14.42 -5.23
CA GLU A 93 11.54 15.84 -5.29
C GLU A 93 11.53 16.40 -3.86
N SER A 94 12.67 16.45 -3.22
CA SER A 94 12.81 17.06 -1.89
C SER A 94 13.17 18.53 -2.04
N SER A 95 12.36 19.39 -1.47
CA SER A 95 12.58 20.86 -1.50
C SER A 95 13.18 21.42 -0.21
N SER A 96 13.48 20.59 0.80
CA SER A 96 13.87 21.08 2.12
C SER A 96 14.77 20.14 2.90
N ASP A 97 15.34 20.67 3.97
CA ASP A 97 16.06 19.98 5.01
C ASP A 97 15.22 18.81 5.59
N SER A 98 15.91 17.85 6.20
CA SER A 98 15.30 16.69 6.82
C SER A 98 14.15 17.10 7.76
N VAL A 99 12.96 16.56 7.50
CA VAL A 99 11.75 16.85 8.27
C VAL A 99 11.59 15.79 9.35
N GLN A 100 11.65 16.21 10.63
CA GLN A 100 11.50 15.34 11.78
C GLN A 100 10.07 15.40 12.36
N ALA A 101 9.53 14.24 12.73
CA ALA A 101 8.23 14.12 13.35
C ALA A 101 8.23 13.08 14.48
N GLU A 102 7.22 13.15 15.36
CA GLU A 102 6.95 12.12 16.36
C GLU A 102 5.95 11.11 15.80
N VAL A 103 6.45 10.00 15.26
CA VAL A 103 5.65 9.01 14.53
C VAL A 103 6.06 7.58 14.87
N ASP A 104 5.16 6.64 14.59
CA ASP A 104 5.51 5.22 14.53
C ASP A 104 6.14 4.92 13.18
N HIS A 105 7.46 4.76 13.16
CA HIS A 105 8.27 4.52 11.97
C HIS A 105 7.76 3.33 11.13
N PHE A 106 7.41 2.21 11.77
CA PHE A 106 7.00 1.01 11.05
C PHE A 106 5.61 1.15 10.42
N LYS A 107 4.66 1.72 11.17
CA LYS A 107 3.31 1.99 10.65
C LYS A 107 3.34 3.02 9.51
N LEU A 108 4.15 4.06 9.67
CA LEU A 108 4.30 5.08 8.64
C LEU A 108 4.96 4.52 7.37
N ALA A 109 5.98 3.65 7.51
CA ALA A 109 6.60 2.97 6.38
C ALA A 109 5.61 2.08 5.62
N ASP A 110 4.77 1.32 6.33
CA ASP A 110 3.68 0.53 5.73
C ASP A 110 2.73 1.44 4.94
N ALA A 111 2.27 2.55 5.55
CA ALA A 111 1.37 3.49 4.90
C ALA A 111 1.99 4.10 3.63
N PHE A 112 3.23 4.55 3.69
CA PHE A 112 3.93 5.10 2.51
C PHE A 112 4.12 4.06 1.40
N LYS A 113 4.43 2.81 1.75
CA LYS A 113 4.52 1.73 0.78
C LYS A 113 3.21 1.50 0.04
N TRP A 114 2.07 1.52 0.74
CA TRP A 114 0.77 1.38 0.10
C TRP A 114 0.36 2.61 -0.71
N LEU A 115 0.71 3.81 -0.27
CA LEU A 115 0.53 5.03 -1.05
C LEU A 115 1.33 5.00 -2.35
N CYS A 116 2.58 4.57 -2.32
CA CYS A 116 3.42 4.39 -3.51
C CYS A 116 2.82 3.35 -4.47
N ALA A 117 2.40 2.18 -3.96
CA ALA A 117 1.77 1.14 -4.76
C ALA A 117 0.46 1.64 -5.40
N GLY A 118 -0.38 2.32 -4.63
CA GLY A 118 -1.62 2.92 -5.12
C GLY A 118 -1.38 4.01 -6.16
N ALA A 119 -0.38 4.86 -5.96
CA ALA A 119 -0.01 5.88 -6.93
C ALA A 119 0.43 5.28 -8.28
N ILE A 120 1.25 4.23 -8.25
CA ILE A 120 1.67 3.51 -9.44
C ILE A 120 0.46 2.89 -10.17
N LYS A 121 -0.46 2.26 -9.45
CA LYS A 121 -1.68 1.69 -10.02
C LYS A 121 -2.57 2.74 -10.69
N HIS A 122 -2.68 3.91 -10.08
CA HIS A 122 -3.54 5.00 -10.56
C HIS A 122 -2.80 6.05 -11.38
N ARG A 123 -1.57 5.74 -11.87
CA ARG A 123 -0.81 6.66 -12.72
C ARG A 123 -1.57 7.01 -14.01
N GLN A 124 -1.28 8.20 -14.54
CA GLN A 124 -1.97 8.74 -15.72
C GLN A 124 -1.73 7.89 -16.96
N ASN A 125 -0.50 7.37 -17.14
CA ASN A 125 -0.12 6.53 -18.27
C ASN A 125 0.15 5.09 -17.80
N PRO A 126 -0.80 4.15 -17.98
CA PRO A 126 -0.65 2.76 -17.55
C PRO A 126 0.52 2.03 -18.22
N ASP A 127 0.87 2.41 -19.47
CA ASP A 127 1.90 1.76 -20.31
C ASP A 127 3.34 2.10 -19.92
N GLY A 128 3.55 2.76 -18.79
CA GLY A 128 4.88 2.91 -18.19
C GLY A 128 5.63 4.19 -18.52
N ALA A 129 5.16 5.01 -19.44
CA ALA A 129 5.79 6.29 -19.78
C ALA A 129 5.31 7.41 -18.81
N GLY A 130 5.85 7.47 -17.60
CA GLY A 130 5.56 8.54 -16.65
C GLY A 130 5.97 8.16 -15.23
N ALA A 131 6.80 8.99 -14.62
CA ALA A 131 7.18 8.85 -13.24
C ALA A 131 6.06 9.39 -12.32
N ILE A 132 5.88 8.77 -11.17
CA ILE A 132 5.15 9.37 -10.05
C ILE A 132 6.12 10.31 -9.35
N ALA A 133 5.85 11.60 -9.39
CA ALA A 133 6.62 12.56 -8.63
C ALA A 133 6.09 12.65 -7.19
N VAL A 134 7.00 12.52 -6.23
CA VAL A 134 6.69 12.63 -4.81
C VAL A 134 7.42 13.84 -4.25
N THR A 135 6.66 14.82 -3.79
CA THR A 135 7.22 16.05 -3.19
C THR A 135 6.96 16.08 -1.70
N ILE A 136 7.96 16.49 -0.93
CA ILE A 136 7.86 16.74 0.51
C ILE A 136 8.08 18.24 0.72
N LYS A 137 7.12 18.90 1.36
CA LYS A 137 7.17 20.34 1.65
C LYS A 137 6.80 20.58 3.10
N ALA A 138 7.60 21.34 3.83
CA ALA A 138 7.14 21.94 5.08
C ALA A 138 6.03 22.94 4.75
N ALA A 139 4.79 22.65 5.14
CA ALA A 139 3.66 23.56 4.90
C ALA A 139 3.63 24.70 5.93
N THR A 140 4.00 24.36 7.18
CA THR A 140 4.13 25.30 8.30
C THR A 140 5.24 24.81 9.23
N ALA A 141 5.55 25.56 10.29
CA ALA A 141 6.48 25.12 11.32
C ALA A 141 6.02 23.83 12.05
N SER A 142 4.73 23.46 11.94
CA SER A 142 4.12 22.35 12.66
C SER A 142 3.56 21.23 11.77
N GLN A 143 3.66 21.36 10.44
CA GLN A 143 3.09 20.38 9.49
C GLN A 143 3.97 20.17 8.28
N VAL A 144 4.03 18.92 7.81
CA VAL A 144 4.60 18.53 6.52
C VAL A 144 3.50 18.06 5.59
N VAL A 145 3.60 18.45 4.31
CA VAL A 145 2.74 17.96 3.23
C VAL A 145 3.56 17.09 2.30
N ILE A 146 3.03 15.92 1.99
CA ILE A 146 3.61 14.97 1.05
C ILE A 146 2.61 14.76 -0.07
N GLU A 147 3.02 14.98 -1.31
CA GLU A 147 2.15 14.84 -2.49
C GLU A 147 2.71 13.78 -3.43
N TRP A 148 1.86 12.86 -3.90
CA TRP A 148 2.11 11.96 -5.01
C TRP A 148 1.34 12.48 -6.22
N SER A 149 2.04 12.94 -7.25
CA SER A 149 1.46 13.49 -8.48
C SER A 149 1.71 12.59 -9.70
N GLY A 150 1.04 12.89 -10.81
CA GLY A 150 1.07 12.04 -12.01
C GLY A 150 -0.04 10.99 -12.04
N LEU A 151 -1.09 11.18 -11.24
CA LEU A 151 -2.25 10.28 -11.18
C LEU A 151 -3.31 10.66 -12.22
N ARG A 152 -4.11 9.67 -12.64
CA ARG A 152 -5.32 9.90 -13.43
C ARG A 152 -6.44 10.43 -12.54
N GLN A 153 -7.48 10.99 -13.17
CA GLN A 153 -8.71 11.29 -12.44
C GLN A 153 -9.38 10.01 -11.98
N LEU A 154 -9.88 9.99 -10.75
CA LEU A 154 -10.68 8.90 -10.19
C LEU A 154 -12.11 9.41 -9.93
N ASP A 155 -13.08 8.54 -10.15
CA ASP A 155 -14.50 8.85 -9.96
C ASP A 155 -14.95 8.70 -8.50
N HIS A 156 -14.07 8.18 -7.64
CA HIS A 156 -14.33 7.95 -6.23
C HIS A 156 -13.07 8.25 -5.40
N ASP A 157 -13.25 8.44 -4.09
CA ASP A 157 -12.15 8.61 -3.15
C ASP A 157 -11.48 7.23 -2.87
N PRO A 158 -10.24 7.01 -3.32
CA PRO A 158 -9.55 5.73 -3.13
C PRO A 158 -9.21 5.43 -1.66
N PHE A 159 -9.20 6.44 -0.80
CA PHE A 159 -8.95 6.27 0.64
C PHE A 159 -10.18 5.80 1.42
N ARG A 160 -11.35 5.81 0.79
CA ARG A 160 -12.63 5.37 1.38
C ARG A 160 -13.28 4.24 0.61
N SER A 161 -12.58 3.68 -0.38
CA SER A 161 -13.06 2.59 -1.21
C SER A 161 -12.55 1.24 -0.69
N PHE A 162 -13.38 0.21 -0.89
CA PHE A 162 -13.07 -1.20 -0.62
C PHE A 162 -13.27 -2.05 -1.88
N ALA A 163 -13.23 -1.43 -3.05
CA ALA A 163 -13.55 -2.11 -4.32
C ALA A 163 -12.45 -3.07 -4.81
N GLY A 164 -11.31 -3.15 -4.12
CA GLY A 164 -10.24 -4.07 -4.45
C GLY A 164 -9.07 -4.00 -3.47
N SER A 165 -8.15 -4.96 -3.59
CA SER A 165 -7.00 -5.14 -2.70
C SER A 165 -6.18 -3.88 -2.44
N ASP A 166 -5.93 -3.11 -3.51
CA ASP A 166 -5.10 -1.91 -3.40
C ASP A 166 -5.84 -0.75 -2.72
N GLU A 167 -7.15 -0.66 -2.94
CA GLU A 167 -7.98 0.37 -2.32
C GLU A 167 -8.18 0.11 -0.82
N ILE A 168 -8.32 -1.16 -0.42
CA ILE A 168 -8.32 -1.53 1.00
C ILE A 168 -7.00 -1.12 1.67
N LYS A 169 -5.87 -1.30 0.98
CA LYS A 169 -4.55 -0.87 1.47
C LYS A 169 -4.43 0.65 1.55
N LEU A 170 -4.98 1.39 0.58
CA LEU A 170 -5.05 2.85 0.63
C LEU A 170 -5.93 3.36 1.78
N ALA A 171 -7.09 2.73 2.00
CA ALA A 171 -7.95 3.05 3.13
C ALA A 171 -7.24 2.79 4.48
N LEU A 172 -6.49 1.70 4.59
CA LEU A 172 -5.70 1.42 5.79
C LEU A 172 -4.52 2.40 5.94
N ALA A 173 -3.89 2.83 4.85
CA ALA A 173 -2.87 3.87 4.88
C ALA A 173 -3.44 5.19 5.42
N ALA A 174 -4.60 5.62 4.92
CA ALA A 174 -5.29 6.81 5.42
C ALA A 174 -5.58 6.69 6.92
N LYS A 175 -6.10 5.56 7.37
CA LYS A 175 -6.37 5.30 8.80
C LYS A 175 -5.10 5.38 9.66
N ILE A 176 -3.97 4.90 9.17
CA ILE A 176 -2.68 5.02 9.87
C ILE A 176 -2.24 6.48 9.95
N ILE A 177 -2.35 7.24 8.86
CA ILE A 177 -2.04 8.67 8.82
C ILE A 177 -2.93 9.45 9.79
N GLU A 178 -4.24 9.18 9.79
CA GLU A 178 -5.20 9.79 10.74
C GLU A 178 -4.86 9.47 12.21
N ALA A 179 -4.44 8.24 12.49
CA ALA A 179 -3.99 7.87 13.84
C ALA A 179 -2.74 8.65 14.30
N HIS A 180 -1.89 9.10 13.36
CA HIS A 180 -0.77 10.01 13.64
C HIS A 180 -1.21 11.47 13.84
N GLY A 181 -2.50 11.77 13.71
CA GLY A 181 -3.04 13.13 13.75
C GLY A 181 -2.97 13.87 12.42
N GLY A 182 -2.68 13.16 11.34
CA GLY A 182 -2.61 13.68 9.98
C GLY A 182 -3.90 13.50 9.19
N SER A 183 -3.81 13.72 7.89
CA SER A 183 -4.89 13.45 6.93
C SER A 183 -4.35 12.92 5.61
N ALA A 184 -5.16 12.12 4.90
CA ALA A 184 -4.88 11.66 3.55
C ALA A 184 -6.10 11.96 2.66
N GLN A 185 -5.87 12.56 1.50
CA GLN A 185 -6.92 13.00 0.57
C GLN A 185 -6.48 12.76 -0.88
N PHE A 186 -7.47 12.51 -1.75
CA PHE A 186 -7.27 12.54 -3.20
C PHE A 186 -7.90 13.82 -3.73
N THR A 187 -7.08 14.69 -4.27
CA THR A 187 -7.51 15.98 -4.87
C THR A 187 -6.59 16.35 -6.03
N ASP A 188 -7.13 16.98 -7.05
CA ASP A 188 -6.38 17.48 -8.22
C ASP A 188 -5.45 16.41 -8.85
N LYS A 189 -5.93 15.18 -8.95
CA LYS A 189 -5.16 14.03 -9.46
C LYS A 189 -3.87 13.76 -8.67
N LYS A 190 -3.91 13.98 -7.35
CA LYS A 190 -2.82 13.73 -6.43
C LYS A 190 -3.31 13.01 -5.18
N PHE A 191 -2.45 12.20 -4.60
CA PHE A 191 -2.58 11.86 -3.19
C PHE A 191 -1.87 12.93 -2.38
N VAL A 192 -2.55 13.48 -1.41
CA VAL A 192 -2.03 14.52 -0.51
C VAL A 192 -2.11 14.00 0.92
N VAL A 193 -0.98 13.93 1.58
CA VAL A 193 -0.85 13.54 2.99
C VAL A 193 -0.32 14.71 3.77
N VAL A 194 -0.98 15.03 4.87
CA VAL A 194 -0.52 16.02 5.85
C VAL A 194 -0.18 15.28 7.13
N LEU A 195 1.00 15.53 7.70
CA LEU A 195 1.41 14.99 9.00
C LEU A 195 1.80 16.14 9.93
N PRO A 196 1.44 16.06 11.23
CA PRO A 196 1.95 17.00 12.22
C PRO A 196 3.46 16.75 12.45
N LEU A 197 4.21 17.82 12.60
CA LEU A 197 5.59 17.80 13.08
C LEU A 197 5.60 17.88 14.60
N SER A 198 6.63 17.31 15.21
CA SER A 198 6.90 17.51 16.64
C SER A 198 7.19 18.99 16.86
N GLY A 199 6.39 19.64 17.71
CA GLY A 199 6.69 20.98 18.21
C GLY A 199 7.84 20.96 19.20
#